data_9da61809567266c619767567b2c3db09
#
_entry.id   9da61809567266c619767567b2c3db09
#
_cell.length_a   1.000
_cell.length_b   1.000
_cell.length_c   1.000
_cell.angle_alpha   90.00
_cell.angle_beta   90.00
_cell.angle_gamma   90.00
#
_symmetry.space_group_name_H-M   'P 1'
#
loop_
_entity.id
_entity.type
_entity.pdbx_description
1 polymer ?
#
loop_
_entity_poly.entity_id
_entity_poly.type
_entity_poly.pdbx_seq_one_letter_code
_entity_poly.pdbx_strand_id
1 'polypeptide(L)'
;TTIARALHARWQAIDPATVLIDGDEIRDIFKHDQGTAPFTVAGRRVNGERIAAMSAWLDNQNINAVVSILCIFPDIMAENKNRFSDYFEVFVDAPLAALEARDGKGLYAAARSGEMANVVGMDIPFPTPEQPDMVVRNDGTVLDANAVAADILGRIGVAP
;
A
#
# COMPACT_ATOMS: atom_id res chain seq x y z
N THR A 1 -5.26 2.66 1.88
CA THR A 1 -6.37 3.09 1.01
C THR A 1 -6.80 4.55 1.25
N THR A 2 -7.14 4.99 2.49
CA THR A 2 -7.69 6.34 2.75
C THR A 2 -6.75 7.46 2.30
N ILE A 3 -5.48 7.43 2.70
CA ILE A 3 -4.45 8.39 2.26
C ILE A 3 -4.27 8.34 0.74
N ALA A 4 -4.18 7.14 0.17
CA ALA A 4 -3.99 6.97 -1.27
C ALA A 4 -5.15 7.54 -2.09
N ARG A 5 -6.39 7.38 -1.64
CA ARG A 5 -7.56 7.99 -2.29
C ARG A 5 -7.53 9.52 -2.22
N ALA A 6 -7.15 10.08 -1.07
CA ALA A 6 -7.00 11.54 -0.93
C ALA A 6 -5.87 12.08 -1.82
N LEU A 7 -4.74 11.38 -1.89
CA LEU A 7 -3.61 11.72 -2.75
C LEU A 7 -4.00 11.64 -4.22
N HIS A 8 -4.60 10.54 -4.64
CA HIS A 8 -5.07 10.35 -6.02
C HIS A 8 -6.05 11.45 -6.45
N ALA A 9 -7.06 11.74 -5.63
CA ALA A 9 -8.06 12.77 -5.98
C ALA A 9 -7.43 14.16 -6.18
N ARG A 10 -6.43 14.52 -5.35
CA ARG A 10 -5.72 15.78 -5.48
C ARG A 10 -4.79 15.79 -6.69
N TRP A 11 -4.02 14.73 -6.89
CA TRP A 11 -3.06 14.66 -7.99
C TRP A 11 -3.78 14.60 -9.34
N GLN A 12 -4.83 13.80 -9.45
CA GLN A 12 -5.63 13.71 -10.68
C GLN A 12 -6.28 15.03 -11.09
N ALA A 13 -6.60 15.91 -10.13
CA ALA A 13 -7.11 17.25 -10.41
C ALA A 13 -6.03 18.18 -11.03
N ILE A 14 -4.74 17.89 -10.79
CA ILE A 14 -3.59 18.63 -11.33
C ILE A 14 -3.13 17.97 -12.64
N ASP A 15 -2.98 16.66 -12.62
CA ASP A 15 -2.58 15.84 -13.76
C ASP A 15 -3.57 14.68 -13.95
N PRO A 16 -4.45 14.77 -14.96
CA PRO A 16 -5.41 13.72 -15.27
C PRO A 16 -4.79 12.36 -15.62
N ALA A 17 -3.51 12.32 -16.03
CA ALA A 17 -2.77 11.09 -16.26
C ALA A 17 -2.29 10.47 -14.94
N THR A 18 -3.18 10.39 -13.95
CA THR A 18 -2.93 9.82 -12.63
C THR A 18 -3.96 8.75 -12.30
N VAL A 19 -3.51 7.56 -11.90
CA VAL A 19 -4.37 6.43 -11.54
C VAL A 19 -4.14 5.98 -10.10
N LEU A 20 -5.15 5.35 -9.52
CA LEU A 20 -5.06 4.68 -8.23
C LEU A 20 -5.01 3.17 -8.44
N ILE A 21 -4.04 2.51 -7.81
CA ILE A 21 -3.95 1.05 -7.73
C ILE A 21 -4.11 0.65 -6.27
N ASP A 22 -5.24 0.02 -5.93
CA ASP A 22 -5.47 -0.54 -4.61
C ASP A 22 -5.22 -2.05 -4.63
N GLY A 23 -4.39 -2.54 -3.71
CA GLY A 23 -3.97 -3.94 -3.66
C GLY A 23 -5.11 -4.92 -3.45
N ASP A 24 -6.19 -4.51 -2.78
CA ASP A 24 -7.36 -5.36 -2.59
C ASP A 24 -8.22 -5.39 -3.86
N GLU A 25 -8.38 -4.25 -4.56
CA GLU A 25 -9.08 -4.19 -5.85
C GLU A 25 -8.36 -5.03 -6.92
N ILE A 26 -7.04 -4.96 -6.99
CA ILE A 26 -6.25 -5.81 -7.91
C ILE A 26 -6.45 -7.29 -7.60
N ARG A 27 -6.49 -7.64 -6.32
CA ARG A 27 -6.76 -9.00 -5.88
C ARG A 27 -8.13 -9.49 -6.34
N ASP A 28 -9.14 -8.63 -6.28
CA ASP A 28 -10.51 -8.94 -6.70
C ASP A 28 -10.63 -9.05 -8.24
N ILE A 29 -9.95 -8.17 -8.99
CA ILE A 29 -9.94 -8.20 -10.46
C ILE A 29 -9.37 -9.51 -10.98
N PHE A 30 -8.23 -9.96 -10.46
CA PHE A 30 -7.59 -11.20 -10.90
C PHE A 30 -8.22 -12.45 -10.31
N LYS A 31 -9.21 -12.33 -9.40
CA LYS A 31 -9.98 -13.42 -8.75
C LYS A 31 -9.10 -14.57 -8.26
N HIS A 32 -7.90 -14.26 -7.88
CA HIS A 32 -6.85 -15.17 -7.45
C HIS A 32 -6.75 -16.42 -8.32
N ASP A 33 -5.63 -16.55 -8.97
CA ASP A 33 -5.31 -17.73 -9.71
C ASP A 33 -5.67 -18.96 -8.90
N GLN A 34 -6.38 -19.82 -9.55
CA GLN A 34 -6.84 -21.08 -9.03
C GLN A 34 -5.67 -21.82 -8.35
N GLY A 35 -5.73 -21.97 -7.04
CA GLY A 35 -4.81 -22.76 -6.26
C GLY A 35 -3.93 -22.06 -5.25
N THR A 36 -3.84 -20.71 -5.24
CA THR A 36 -3.10 -20.00 -4.20
C THR A 36 -4.05 -19.17 -3.35
N ALA A 37 -4.15 -19.48 -2.05
CA ALA A 37 -4.98 -18.69 -1.14
C ALA A 37 -4.46 -17.23 -1.08
N PRO A 38 -5.32 -16.24 -1.29
CA PRO A 38 -4.93 -14.86 -1.61
C PRO A 38 -4.14 -14.14 -0.51
N PHE A 39 -4.33 -14.52 0.73
CA PHE A 39 -3.72 -13.89 1.89
C PHE A 39 -2.49 -14.62 2.42
N THR A 40 -2.15 -15.80 1.86
CA THR A 40 -0.89 -16.48 2.16
C THR A 40 0.31 -15.65 1.70
N VAL A 41 1.48 -15.94 2.22
CA VAL A 41 2.74 -15.28 1.80
C VAL A 41 2.93 -15.40 0.28
N ALA A 42 2.69 -16.58 -0.30
CA ALA A 42 2.78 -16.80 -1.74
C ALA A 42 1.76 -15.97 -2.54
N GLY A 43 0.48 -15.93 -2.09
CA GLY A 43 -0.54 -15.13 -2.75
C GLY A 43 -0.28 -13.63 -2.65
N ARG A 44 0.25 -13.16 -1.52
CA ARG A 44 0.68 -11.76 -1.36
C ARG A 44 1.85 -11.41 -2.29
N ARG A 45 2.81 -12.35 -2.51
CA ARG A 45 3.92 -12.14 -3.45
C ARG A 45 3.41 -11.99 -4.88
N VAL A 46 2.57 -12.90 -5.34
CA VAL A 46 1.96 -12.82 -6.68
C VAL A 46 1.23 -11.50 -6.87
N ASN A 47 0.45 -11.04 -5.88
CA ASN A 47 -0.23 -9.75 -5.97
C ASN A 47 0.75 -8.56 -6.00
N GLY A 48 1.81 -8.60 -5.19
CA GLY A 48 2.85 -7.56 -5.18
C GLY A 48 3.60 -7.46 -6.50
N GLU A 49 3.99 -8.59 -7.09
CA GLU A 49 4.67 -8.65 -8.39
C GLU A 49 3.77 -8.16 -9.53
N ARG A 50 2.47 -8.48 -9.51
CA ARG A 50 1.49 -7.95 -10.47
C ARG A 50 1.37 -6.44 -10.39
N ILE A 51 1.22 -5.90 -9.19
CA ILE A 51 1.12 -4.46 -8.97
C ILE A 51 2.38 -3.77 -9.46
N ALA A 52 3.57 -4.30 -9.14
CA ALA A 52 4.83 -3.75 -9.60
C ALA A 52 4.95 -3.77 -11.14
N ALA A 53 4.53 -4.87 -11.79
CA ALA A 53 4.52 -4.98 -13.24
C ALA A 53 3.52 -4.02 -13.91
N MET A 54 2.31 -3.88 -13.36
CA MET A 54 1.30 -2.92 -13.84
C MET A 54 1.78 -1.48 -13.67
N SER A 55 2.39 -1.16 -12.52
CA SER A 55 2.95 0.17 -12.28
C SER A 55 4.08 0.50 -13.26
N ALA A 56 4.96 -0.45 -13.55
CA ALA A 56 6.03 -0.26 -14.56
C ALA A 56 5.46 -0.08 -15.99
N TRP A 57 4.38 -0.78 -16.31
CA TRP A 57 3.70 -0.61 -17.59
C TRP A 57 3.06 0.78 -17.72
N LEU A 58 2.50 1.33 -16.64
CA LEU A 58 1.96 2.69 -16.60
C LEU A 58 3.07 3.74 -16.66
N ASP A 59 4.16 3.55 -15.90
CA ASP A 59 5.33 4.43 -15.88
C ASP A 59 5.94 4.59 -17.28
N ASN A 60 6.08 3.50 -18.04
CA ASN A 60 6.52 3.53 -19.43
C ASN A 60 5.59 4.31 -20.39
N GLN A 61 4.41 4.67 -19.94
CA GLN A 61 3.43 5.48 -20.68
C GLN A 61 3.31 6.91 -20.11
N ASN A 62 4.16 7.28 -19.17
CA ASN A 62 4.12 8.56 -18.45
C ASN A 62 2.78 8.75 -17.71
N ILE A 63 2.23 7.68 -17.13
CA ILE A 63 1.01 7.72 -16.32
C ILE A 63 1.43 7.58 -14.85
N ASN A 64 1.07 8.57 -14.05
CA ASN A 64 1.34 8.55 -12.61
C ASN A 64 0.48 7.48 -11.91
N ALA A 65 1.08 6.74 -10.99
CA ALA A 65 0.39 5.72 -10.22
C ALA A 65 0.50 5.97 -8.70
N VAL A 66 -0.64 6.13 -8.06
CA VAL A 66 -0.75 6.08 -6.59
C VAL A 66 -1.04 4.66 -6.20
N VAL A 67 -0.11 4.00 -5.53
CA VAL A 67 -0.24 2.57 -5.17
C VAL A 67 -0.50 2.42 -3.67
N SER A 68 -1.57 1.69 -3.32
CA SER A 68 -1.92 1.34 -1.95
C SER A 68 -1.83 -0.17 -1.75
N ILE A 69 -0.77 -0.63 -1.11
CA ILE A 69 -0.51 -2.06 -0.89
C ILE A 69 0.09 -2.32 0.49
N LEU A 70 -0.27 -3.44 1.09
CA LEU A 70 0.47 -4.02 2.21
C LEU A 70 1.56 -4.96 1.65
N CYS A 71 2.74 -4.40 1.38
CA CYS A 71 3.89 -5.15 0.90
C CYS A 71 4.73 -5.67 2.07
N ILE A 72 4.99 -6.97 2.09
CA ILE A 72 5.81 -7.65 3.10
C ILE A 72 7.12 -8.19 2.51
N PHE A 73 7.53 -7.71 1.35
CA PHE A 73 8.67 -8.21 0.57
C PHE A 73 9.70 -7.12 0.39
N PRO A 74 10.79 -7.11 1.20
CA PRO A 74 11.86 -6.10 1.10
C PRO A 74 12.54 -6.09 -0.26
N ASP A 75 12.67 -7.25 -0.90
CA ASP A 75 13.23 -7.38 -2.25
C ASP A 75 12.40 -6.62 -3.29
N ILE A 76 11.07 -6.74 -3.28
CA ILE A 76 10.19 -5.98 -4.19
C ILE A 76 10.33 -4.47 -3.93
N MET A 77 10.34 -4.05 -2.66
CA MET A 77 10.49 -2.63 -2.31
C MET A 77 11.84 -2.07 -2.76
N ALA A 78 12.93 -2.83 -2.58
CA ALA A 78 14.26 -2.43 -3.03
C ALA A 78 14.36 -2.34 -4.56
N GLU A 79 13.77 -3.31 -5.28
CA GLU A 79 13.74 -3.30 -6.74
C GLU A 79 12.94 -2.14 -7.31
N ASN A 80 11.87 -1.71 -6.65
CA ASN A 80 11.03 -0.61 -7.12
C ASN A 80 11.81 0.70 -7.27
N LYS A 81 12.77 0.97 -6.40
CA LYS A 81 13.66 2.16 -6.50
C LYS A 81 14.45 2.23 -7.80
N ASN A 82 14.72 1.09 -8.41
CA ASN A 82 15.46 1.02 -9.68
C ASN A 82 14.57 0.70 -10.88
N ARG A 83 13.31 0.33 -10.62
CA ARG A 83 12.36 -0.11 -11.66
C ARG A 83 11.64 1.05 -12.31
N PHE A 84 11.32 2.09 -11.52
CA PHE A 84 10.50 3.22 -11.97
C PHE A 84 11.35 4.42 -12.34
N SER A 85 10.84 5.24 -13.27
CA SER A 85 11.48 6.51 -13.67
C SER A 85 11.53 7.50 -12.52
N ASP A 86 10.51 7.48 -11.66
CA ASP A 86 10.44 8.20 -10.39
C ASP A 86 9.70 7.35 -9.35
N TYR A 87 10.13 7.38 -8.09
CA TYR A 87 9.58 6.55 -7.03
C TYR A 87 9.61 7.26 -5.69
N PHE A 88 8.48 7.32 -5.02
CA PHE A 88 8.36 7.90 -3.69
C PHE A 88 7.66 6.92 -2.75
N GLU A 89 8.38 6.45 -1.73
CA GLU A 89 7.90 5.44 -0.79
C GLU A 89 7.35 6.07 0.49
N VAL A 90 6.05 5.87 0.73
CA VAL A 90 5.39 6.31 1.96
C VAL A 90 5.12 5.11 2.86
N PHE A 91 5.80 5.05 3.99
CA PHE A 91 5.52 4.08 5.03
C PHE A 91 4.45 4.60 5.99
N VAL A 92 3.31 3.93 6.04
CA VAL A 92 2.25 4.23 7.01
C VAL A 92 2.45 3.35 8.24
N ASP A 93 3.12 3.92 9.25
CA ASP A 93 3.44 3.24 10.51
C ASP A 93 2.24 3.24 11.44
N ALA A 94 1.69 2.06 11.71
CA ALA A 94 0.56 1.86 12.61
C ALA A 94 0.91 0.78 13.65
N PRO A 95 1.08 1.15 14.92
CA PRO A 95 1.32 0.19 15.99
C PRO A 95 0.21 -0.86 16.06
N LEU A 96 0.57 -2.13 16.30
CA LEU A 96 -0.39 -3.24 16.34
C LEU A 96 -1.55 -2.96 17.32
N ALA A 97 -1.25 -2.38 18.48
CA ALA A 97 -2.28 -2.01 19.46
C ALA A 97 -3.32 -1.01 18.90
N ALA A 98 -2.88 -0.06 18.04
CA ALA A 98 -3.78 0.88 17.39
C ALA A 98 -4.61 0.21 16.28
N LEU A 99 -4.06 -0.80 15.61
CA LEU A 99 -4.77 -1.60 14.61
C LEU A 99 -5.83 -2.49 15.29
N GLU A 100 -5.48 -3.15 16.37
CA GLU A 100 -6.40 -3.97 17.19
C GLU A 100 -7.54 -3.13 17.78
N ALA A 101 -7.25 -1.94 18.28
CA ALA A 101 -8.29 -1.03 18.80
C ALA A 101 -9.31 -0.57 17.74
N ARG A 102 -8.91 -0.59 16.46
CA ARG A 102 -9.74 -0.21 15.30
C ARG A 102 -10.25 -1.41 14.50
N ASP A 103 -10.19 -2.61 15.05
CA ASP A 103 -10.51 -3.88 14.36
C ASP A 103 -12.00 -4.01 14.02
N GLY A 104 -12.48 -3.12 13.17
CA GLY A 104 -13.89 -3.08 12.74
C GLY A 104 -14.35 -4.31 11.95
N LYS A 105 -13.42 -5.14 11.46
CA LYS A 105 -13.69 -6.38 10.73
C LYS A 105 -13.46 -7.64 11.59
N GLY A 106 -13.00 -7.50 12.83
CA GLY A 106 -12.68 -8.62 13.72
C GLY A 106 -11.46 -9.46 13.27
N LEU A 107 -10.64 -8.94 12.38
CA LEU A 107 -9.50 -9.64 11.78
C LEU A 107 -8.45 -10.05 12.85
N TYR A 108 -8.07 -9.10 13.70
CA TYR A 108 -7.07 -9.33 14.74
C TYR A 108 -7.63 -10.18 15.88
N ALA A 109 -8.91 -10.01 16.22
CA ALA A 109 -9.59 -10.84 17.19
C ALA A 109 -9.65 -12.30 16.74
N ALA A 110 -10.04 -12.56 15.48
CA ALA A 110 -10.08 -13.89 14.89
C ALA A 110 -8.68 -14.54 14.76
N ALA A 111 -7.64 -13.73 14.45
CA ALA A 111 -6.26 -14.23 14.43
C ALA A 111 -5.79 -14.64 15.84
N ARG A 112 -6.14 -13.85 16.86
CA ARG A 112 -5.78 -14.14 18.25
C ARG A 112 -6.47 -15.38 18.80
N SER A 113 -7.70 -15.66 18.41
CA SER A 113 -8.43 -16.88 18.76
C SER A 113 -7.99 -18.13 17.96
N GLY A 114 -7.13 -17.94 16.93
CA GLY A 114 -6.70 -19.01 16.03
C GLY A 114 -7.72 -19.38 14.94
N GLU A 115 -8.81 -18.63 14.83
CA GLU A 115 -9.84 -18.83 13.80
C GLU A 115 -9.38 -18.32 12.41
N MET A 116 -8.41 -17.39 12.38
CA MET A 116 -7.85 -16.83 11.15
C MET A 116 -6.32 -16.89 11.15
N ALA A 117 -5.78 -17.34 10.03
CA ALA A 117 -4.34 -17.36 9.77
C ALA A 117 -3.97 -16.38 8.65
N ASN A 118 -2.68 -16.17 8.46
CA ASN A 118 -2.09 -15.29 7.43
C ASN A 118 -2.39 -13.80 7.66
N VAL A 119 -2.40 -13.38 8.93
CA VAL A 119 -2.58 -11.98 9.33
C VAL A 119 -1.24 -11.32 9.57
N VAL A 120 -0.91 -10.31 8.77
CA VAL A 120 0.34 -9.56 8.89
C VAL A 120 0.37 -8.78 10.21
N GLY A 121 1.48 -8.86 10.92
CA GLY A 121 1.64 -8.32 12.26
C GLY A 121 1.26 -9.31 13.38
N MET A 122 0.68 -10.47 13.03
CA MET A 122 0.33 -11.54 13.96
C MET A 122 1.20 -12.79 13.68
N ASP A 123 0.78 -13.62 12.74
CA ASP A 123 1.47 -14.84 12.31
C ASP A 123 2.37 -14.63 11.07
N ILE A 124 2.20 -13.52 10.33
CA ILE A 124 3.13 -13.10 9.27
C ILE A 124 3.88 -11.85 9.77
N PRO A 125 5.22 -11.87 9.85
CA PRO A 125 5.99 -10.69 10.21
C PRO A 125 5.86 -9.58 9.17
N PHE A 126 5.83 -8.33 9.62
CA PHE A 126 5.91 -7.15 8.77
C PHE A 126 7.32 -6.58 8.81
N PRO A 127 8.11 -6.67 7.73
CA PRO A 127 9.41 -6.01 7.66
C PRO A 127 9.21 -4.49 7.49
N THR A 128 9.71 -3.71 8.44
CA THR A 128 9.70 -2.25 8.32
C THR A 128 10.61 -1.83 7.16
N PRO A 129 10.18 -0.95 6.27
CA PRO A 129 11.04 -0.40 5.23
C PRO A 129 12.27 0.27 5.81
N GLU A 130 13.45 0.00 5.24
CA GLU A 130 14.72 0.51 5.79
C GLU A 130 14.88 2.02 5.53
N GLN A 131 14.49 2.50 4.38
CA GLN A 131 14.68 3.89 3.95
C GLN A 131 13.46 4.39 3.14
N PRO A 132 12.30 4.55 3.78
CA PRO A 132 11.16 5.18 3.12
C PRO A 132 11.43 6.68 2.95
N ASP A 133 10.91 7.29 1.88
CA ASP A 133 11.03 8.73 1.64
C ASP A 133 10.18 9.53 2.63
N MET A 134 9.10 8.94 3.13
CA MET A 134 8.23 9.53 4.13
C MET A 134 7.66 8.48 5.09
N VAL A 135 7.63 8.81 6.38
CA VAL A 135 6.92 8.01 7.39
C VAL A 135 5.71 8.77 7.89
N VAL A 136 4.54 8.16 7.78
CA VAL A 136 3.28 8.68 8.30
C VAL A 136 2.88 7.88 9.53
N ARG A 137 2.90 8.49 10.71
CA ARG A 137 2.45 7.85 11.95
C ARG A 137 0.94 7.79 12.02
N ASN A 138 0.41 6.59 12.22
CA ASN A 138 -1.03 6.30 12.32
C ASN A 138 -1.31 5.56 13.64
N ASP A 139 -0.98 6.22 14.74
CA ASP A 139 -0.94 5.67 16.11
C ASP A 139 -2.28 5.70 16.86
N GLY A 140 -3.37 6.02 16.15
CA GLY A 140 -4.72 6.11 16.74
C GLY A 140 -5.21 7.55 16.93
N THR A 141 -4.37 8.55 16.73
CA THR A 141 -4.82 9.95 16.58
C THR A 141 -5.58 10.12 15.26
N VAL A 142 -6.47 11.13 15.22
CA VAL A 142 -7.22 11.41 13.98
C VAL A 142 -6.24 11.88 12.90
N LEU A 143 -6.01 11.02 11.92
CA LEU A 143 -5.15 11.33 10.78
C LEU A 143 -5.93 12.13 9.74
N ASP A 144 -5.48 13.35 9.43
CA ASP A 144 -5.99 14.10 8.29
C ASP A 144 -5.33 13.61 6.99
N ALA A 145 -6.04 12.72 6.30
CA ALA A 145 -5.57 12.15 5.03
C ALA A 145 -5.35 13.22 3.94
N ASN A 146 -6.09 14.34 3.97
CA ASN A 146 -5.92 15.43 3.02
C ASN A 146 -4.66 16.24 3.29
N ALA A 147 -4.34 16.47 4.56
CA ALA A 147 -3.08 17.15 4.94
C ALA A 147 -1.87 16.27 4.56
N VAL A 148 -1.93 14.96 4.83
CA VAL A 148 -0.88 14.02 4.43
C VAL A 148 -0.72 13.98 2.90
N ALA A 149 -1.82 13.94 2.15
CA ALA A 149 -1.78 13.95 0.69
C ALA A 149 -1.14 15.24 0.14
N ALA A 150 -1.44 16.40 0.74
CA ALA A 150 -0.82 17.67 0.35
C ALA A 150 0.70 17.69 0.65
N ASP A 151 1.13 17.15 1.79
CA ASP A 151 2.57 17.04 2.13
C ASP A 151 3.30 16.12 1.15
N ILE A 152 2.70 14.98 0.77
CA ILE A 152 3.27 14.08 -0.23
C ILE A 152 3.44 14.81 -1.58
N LEU A 153 2.41 15.48 -2.08
CA LEU A 153 2.48 16.24 -3.34
C LEU A 153 3.58 17.31 -3.31
N GLY A 154 3.69 18.04 -2.19
CA GLY A 154 4.74 19.03 -2.02
C GLY A 154 6.16 18.42 -2.07
N ARG A 155 6.35 17.23 -1.50
CA ARG A 155 7.65 16.53 -1.48
C ARG A 155 8.05 15.98 -2.84
N ILE A 156 7.09 15.51 -3.63
CA ILE A 156 7.34 15.02 -5.01
C ILE A 156 7.34 16.16 -6.05
N GLY A 157 7.23 17.42 -5.62
CA GLY A 157 7.31 18.59 -6.52
C GLY A 157 6.06 18.82 -7.37
N VAL A 158 4.93 18.22 -7.04
CA VAL A 158 3.65 18.47 -7.72
C VAL A 158 2.97 19.66 -7.04
N ALA A 159 3.07 20.81 -7.67
CA ALA A 159 2.41 22.03 -7.20
C ALA A 159 0.92 22.03 -7.55
N PRO A 160 0.04 22.57 -6.64
CA PRO A 160 -1.38 22.74 -6.95
C PRO A 160 -1.60 23.84 -7.99
#